data_52d68b8915b1f849f6a0edb165e50478
#
_entry.id   52d68b8915b1f849f6a0edb165e50478
#
_cell.length_a   1.000
_cell.length_b   1.000
_cell.length_c   1.000
_cell.angle_alpha   90.00
_cell.angle_beta   90.00
_cell.angle_gamma   90.00
#
_symmetry.space_group_name_H-M   'P 1'
#
loop_
_entity.id
_entity.type
_entity.pdbx_description
1 polymer ?
#
loop_
_entity_poly.entity_id
_entity_poly.type
_entity_poly.pdbx_seq_one_letter_code
_entity_poly.pdbx_strand_id
1 'polypeptide(L)'
;EPEKILQLISEHKVSHMCGAPIVLNTLLGASDAAKSSFSHTVQAMTAGAAPPAKVIEAIENMGFRVTHVYGLTEVYGPVTVCAWKSEWDDLPVEDRARIKARQGVRYHTLAGMMVGDPETMEAVPKDGTTIGEIFLRGNTVMKGYLKNPKATEEAFRGGWFHTGDLAVWHEDGYAEIKDRLKDIIISGGENISTIEVEDILYRHPDILEAAVVARPDEKWGETPCAFVTLKPEAGEVSEDDIIAFCRERLAKFKVPKTIVFSELPKTSTGKIQKFVLRDDAKNL
;
A
#
# COMPACT_ATOMS: atom_id res chain seq x y z
N GLU A 1 -10.28 -10.67 -17.26
CA GLU A 1 -9.60 -11.97 -17.47
C GLU A 1 -8.13 -11.73 -17.77
N PRO A 2 -7.19 -12.28 -16.97
CA PRO A 2 -5.75 -11.99 -17.10
C PRO A 2 -5.20 -12.45 -18.45
N GLU A 3 -5.63 -13.60 -18.96
CA GLU A 3 -5.23 -14.14 -20.27
C GLU A 3 -5.56 -13.15 -21.38
N LYS A 4 -6.76 -12.54 -21.32
CA LYS A 4 -7.18 -11.57 -22.34
C LYS A 4 -6.32 -10.30 -22.33
N ILE A 5 -5.93 -9.82 -21.15
CA ILE A 5 -5.04 -8.66 -21.04
C ILE A 5 -3.67 -8.99 -21.63
N LEU A 6 -3.08 -10.13 -21.27
CA LEU A 6 -1.77 -10.57 -21.79
C LEU A 6 -1.80 -10.84 -23.30
N GLN A 7 -2.90 -11.44 -23.81
CA GLN A 7 -3.13 -11.60 -25.24
C GLN A 7 -3.11 -10.25 -25.97
N LEU A 8 -3.87 -9.25 -25.50
CA LEU A 8 -3.92 -7.92 -26.10
C LEU A 8 -2.56 -7.20 -26.05
N ILE A 9 -1.81 -7.36 -24.94
CA ILE A 9 -0.45 -6.85 -24.84
C ILE A 9 0.44 -7.42 -25.94
N SER A 10 0.36 -8.72 -26.16
CA SER A 10 1.13 -9.41 -27.20
C SER A 10 0.71 -9.01 -28.61
N GLU A 11 -0.59 -9.09 -28.93
CA GLU A 11 -1.14 -8.81 -30.26
C GLU A 11 -0.91 -7.37 -30.72
N HIS A 12 -1.13 -6.41 -29.80
CA HIS A 12 -1.02 -4.98 -30.13
C HIS A 12 0.32 -4.37 -29.74
N LYS A 13 1.27 -5.16 -29.24
CA LYS A 13 2.59 -4.70 -28.76
C LYS A 13 2.47 -3.52 -27.79
N VAL A 14 1.55 -3.63 -26.84
CA VAL A 14 1.28 -2.60 -25.85
C VAL A 14 2.55 -2.34 -25.03
N SER A 15 3.07 -1.13 -25.12
CA SER A 15 4.31 -0.72 -24.43
C SER A 15 4.06 -0.06 -23.07
N HIS A 16 2.87 0.50 -22.83
CA HIS A 16 2.51 1.19 -21.60
C HIS A 16 1.10 0.83 -21.15
N MET A 17 0.93 0.64 -19.85
CA MET A 17 -0.38 0.45 -19.24
C MET A 17 -0.45 1.09 -17.86
N CYS A 18 -1.66 1.33 -17.37
CA CYS A 18 -1.92 1.73 -16.00
C CYS A 18 -2.92 0.74 -15.38
N GLY A 19 -2.73 0.44 -14.10
CA GLY A 19 -3.65 -0.41 -13.37
C GLY A 19 -3.46 -0.29 -11.86
N ALA A 20 -4.54 -0.48 -11.10
CA ALA A 20 -4.44 -0.63 -9.66
C ALA A 20 -3.68 -1.92 -9.29
N PRO A 21 -3.14 -2.05 -8.08
CA PRO A 21 -2.41 -3.25 -7.65
C PRO A 21 -3.19 -4.55 -7.85
N ILE A 22 -4.51 -4.52 -7.70
CA ILE A 22 -5.37 -5.69 -7.95
C ILE A 22 -5.26 -6.18 -9.41
N VAL A 23 -5.09 -5.29 -10.38
CA VAL A 23 -4.91 -5.67 -11.79
C VAL A 23 -3.58 -6.42 -11.96
N LEU A 24 -2.50 -5.89 -11.36
CA LEU A 24 -1.19 -6.55 -11.38
C LEU A 24 -1.26 -7.93 -10.72
N ASN A 25 -1.90 -8.02 -9.55
CA ASN A 25 -2.08 -9.29 -8.86
C ASN A 25 -2.90 -10.29 -9.68
N THR A 26 -3.95 -9.83 -10.37
CA THR A 26 -4.75 -10.68 -11.25
C THR A 26 -3.93 -11.27 -12.40
N LEU A 27 -3.00 -10.49 -12.99
CA LEU A 27 -2.11 -10.97 -14.05
C LEU A 27 -1.21 -12.12 -13.58
N LEU A 28 -0.83 -12.16 -12.31
CA LEU A 28 -0.04 -13.26 -11.75
C LEU A 28 -0.80 -14.60 -11.73
N GLY A 29 -2.13 -14.56 -11.72
CA GLY A 29 -2.99 -15.74 -11.79
C GLY A 29 -3.15 -16.35 -13.20
N ALA A 30 -2.58 -15.71 -14.25
CA ALA A 30 -2.64 -16.24 -15.61
C ALA A 30 -1.80 -17.53 -15.76
N SER A 31 -2.11 -18.32 -16.79
CA SER A 31 -1.30 -19.49 -17.17
C SER A 31 0.13 -19.09 -17.58
N ASP A 32 1.09 -19.98 -17.41
CA ASP A 32 2.50 -19.72 -17.78
C ASP A 32 2.66 -19.46 -19.29
N ALA A 33 1.84 -20.09 -20.12
CA ALA A 33 1.80 -19.82 -21.56
C ALA A 33 1.37 -18.39 -21.86
N ALA A 34 0.38 -17.86 -21.15
CA ALA A 34 -0.06 -16.48 -21.29
C ALA A 34 0.99 -15.49 -20.77
N LYS A 35 1.62 -15.77 -19.62
CA LYS A 35 2.69 -14.95 -19.05
C LYS A 35 3.90 -14.78 -19.95
N SER A 36 4.21 -15.80 -20.77
CA SER A 36 5.32 -15.79 -21.73
C SER A 36 4.91 -15.37 -23.15
N SER A 37 3.72 -14.85 -23.36
CA SER A 37 3.18 -14.54 -24.69
C SER A 37 3.81 -13.32 -25.38
N PHE A 38 4.55 -12.47 -24.65
CA PHE A 38 5.22 -11.29 -25.20
C PHE A 38 6.69 -11.24 -24.74
N SER A 39 7.54 -10.58 -25.55
CA SER A 39 8.99 -10.51 -25.33
C SER A 39 9.53 -9.09 -25.18
N HIS A 40 8.66 -8.09 -25.25
CA HIS A 40 9.02 -6.69 -25.06
C HIS A 40 8.71 -6.23 -23.62
N THR A 41 9.38 -5.20 -23.15
CA THR A 41 9.11 -4.62 -21.83
C THR A 41 7.82 -3.77 -21.85
N VAL A 42 6.93 -4.01 -20.89
CA VAL A 42 5.72 -3.21 -20.69
C VAL A 42 5.92 -2.29 -19.50
N GLN A 43 5.83 -0.97 -19.72
CA GLN A 43 5.86 0.02 -18.64
C GLN A 43 4.49 0.02 -17.95
N ALA A 44 4.45 -0.35 -16.67
CA ALA A 44 3.22 -0.43 -15.90
C ALA A 44 3.22 0.62 -14.79
N MET A 45 2.29 1.58 -14.84
CA MET A 45 2.09 2.54 -13.76
C MET A 45 0.99 2.03 -12.82
N THR A 46 1.25 2.02 -11.53
CA THR A 46 0.29 1.58 -10.51
C THR A 46 0.08 2.63 -9.43
N ALA A 47 -1.16 2.73 -8.96
CA ALA A 47 -1.60 3.66 -7.93
C ALA A 47 -2.86 3.16 -7.21
N GLY A 48 -3.31 3.91 -6.21
CA GLY A 48 -4.58 3.68 -5.49
C GLY A 48 -4.44 2.88 -4.20
N ALA A 49 -3.42 2.06 -4.10
CA ALA A 49 -2.95 1.41 -2.87
C ALA A 49 -1.45 1.14 -3.00
N ALA A 50 -0.74 0.90 -1.92
CA ALA A 50 0.65 0.45 -1.97
C ALA A 50 0.68 -1.01 -2.48
N PRO A 51 1.33 -1.29 -3.63
CA PRO A 51 1.49 -2.68 -4.07
C PRO A 51 2.50 -3.38 -3.16
N PRO A 52 2.21 -4.61 -2.70
CA PRO A 52 3.21 -5.39 -1.98
C PRO A 52 4.48 -5.57 -2.81
N ALA A 53 5.66 -5.46 -2.19
CA ALA A 53 6.94 -5.64 -2.88
C ALA A 53 7.02 -6.98 -3.64
N LYS A 54 6.47 -8.04 -3.05
CA LYS A 54 6.38 -9.37 -3.67
C LYS A 54 5.60 -9.39 -4.99
N VAL A 55 4.54 -8.60 -5.08
CA VAL A 55 3.74 -8.47 -6.33
C VAL A 55 4.53 -7.71 -7.38
N ILE A 56 5.23 -6.64 -6.99
CA ILE A 56 6.10 -5.89 -7.91
C ILE A 56 7.18 -6.82 -8.47
N GLU A 57 7.88 -7.57 -7.62
CA GLU A 57 8.90 -8.54 -8.01
C GLU A 57 8.36 -9.55 -9.05
N ALA A 58 7.21 -10.17 -8.74
CA ALA A 58 6.62 -11.19 -9.60
C ALA A 58 6.19 -10.63 -10.97
N ILE A 59 5.62 -9.43 -11.01
CA ILE A 59 5.21 -8.74 -12.25
C ILE A 59 6.44 -8.35 -13.08
N GLU A 60 7.51 -7.89 -12.46
CA GLU A 60 8.74 -7.56 -13.18
C GLU A 60 9.41 -8.79 -13.80
N ASN A 61 9.34 -9.93 -13.13
CA ASN A 61 9.80 -11.20 -13.68
C ASN A 61 9.00 -11.66 -14.93
N MET A 62 7.77 -11.14 -15.11
CA MET A 62 6.96 -11.36 -16.31
C MET A 62 7.30 -10.42 -17.48
N GLY A 63 8.26 -9.49 -17.32
CA GLY A 63 8.65 -8.54 -18.37
C GLY A 63 8.01 -7.13 -18.24
N PHE A 64 7.36 -6.84 -17.13
CA PHE A 64 6.89 -5.48 -16.84
C PHE A 64 7.98 -4.66 -16.15
N ARG A 65 7.90 -3.35 -16.28
CA ARG A 65 8.64 -2.38 -15.48
C ARG A 65 7.64 -1.54 -14.70
N VAL A 66 7.58 -1.76 -13.38
CA VAL A 66 6.59 -1.09 -12.53
C VAL A 66 7.08 0.27 -12.08
N THR A 67 6.22 1.28 -12.22
CA THR A 67 6.38 2.61 -11.63
C THR A 67 5.23 2.86 -10.66
N HIS A 68 5.55 2.99 -9.39
CA HIS A 68 4.56 3.32 -8.36
C HIS A 68 4.37 4.84 -8.29
N VAL A 69 3.14 5.28 -8.27
CA VAL A 69 2.75 6.68 -8.08
C VAL A 69 1.70 6.79 -6.98
N TYR A 70 1.70 7.92 -6.29
CA TYR A 70 0.74 8.19 -5.23
C TYR A 70 -0.01 9.49 -5.49
N GLY A 71 -1.26 9.50 -5.15
CA GLY A 71 -2.15 10.64 -5.20
C GLY A 71 -3.54 10.29 -4.68
N LEU A 72 -4.35 11.32 -4.53
CA LEU A 72 -5.72 11.28 -4.02
C LEU A 72 -6.62 12.06 -4.98
N THR A 73 -7.92 11.86 -4.88
CA THR A 73 -8.91 12.67 -5.61
C THR A 73 -8.74 14.16 -5.31
N GLU A 74 -8.44 14.47 -4.06
CA GLU A 74 -8.22 15.82 -3.52
C GLU A 74 -7.03 16.55 -4.15
N VAL A 75 -6.15 15.85 -4.85
CA VAL A 75 -4.95 16.45 -5.48
C VAL A 75 -4.89 16.25 -7.00
N TYR A 76 -6.01 15.82 -7.61
CA TYR A 76 -6.19 15.70 -9.06
C TYR A 76 -5.26 14.66 -9.72
N GLY A 77 -5.00 13.56 -9.07
CA GLY A 77 -4.20 12.44 -9.60
C GLY A 77 -2.85 12.27 -8.92
N PRO A 78 -1.87 11.66 -9.58
CA PRO A 78 -0.57 11.43 -8.98
C PRO A 78 0.15 12.74 -8.63
N VAL A 79 0.66 12.82 -7.42
CA VAL A 79 1.49 13.95 -6.94
C VAL A 79 2.89 13.53 -6.54
N THR A 80 3.11 12.21 -6.42
CA THR A 80 4.45 11.64 -6.27
C THR A 80 4.70 10.50 -7.24
N VAL A 81 5.96 10.23 -7.49
CA VAL A 81 6.42 9.12 -8.32
C VAL A 81 7.63 8.46 -7.66
N CYS A 82 7.64 7.16 -7.61
CA CYS A 82 8.85 6.40 -7.31
C CYS A 82 9.78 6.45 -8.54
N ALA A 83 10.43 7.60 -8.74
CA ALA A 83 11.35 7.83 -9.85
C ALA A 83 12.52 6.86 -9.71
N TRP A 84 12.75 6.04 -10.74
CA TRP A 84 13.83 5.05 -10.71
C TRP A 84 15.18 5.73 -10.94
N LYS A 85 16.20 5.34 -10.19
CA LYS A 85 17.58 5.76 -10.37
C LYS A 85 18.40 4.60 -10.94
N SER A 86 19.25 4.86 -11.92
CA SER A 86 20.07 3.82 -12.58
C SER A 86 21.03 3.10 -11.60
N GLU A 87 21.44 3.76 -10.53
CA GLU A 87 22.27 3.16 -9.48
C GLU A 87 21.59 2.00 -8.74
N TRP A 88 20.29 1.84 -8.87
CA TRP A 88 19.52 0.75 -8.28
C TRP A 88 19.38 -0.47 -9.20
N ASP A 89 19.82 -0.38 -10.47
CA ASP A 89 19.69 -1.48 -11.43
C ASP A 89 20.48 -2.72 -11.00
N ASP A 90 21.61 -2.53 -10.32
CA ASP A 90 22.51 -3.58 -9.85
C ASP A 90 22.12 -4.17 -8.48
N LEU A 91 21.08 -3.63 -7.84
CA LEU A 91 20.60 -4.15 -6.55
C LEU A 91 19.90 -5.51 -6.72
N PRO A 92 19.90 -6.36 -5.67
CA PRO A 92 19.05 -7.55 -5.63
C PRO A 92 17.60 -7.26 -5.93
N VAL A 93 16.92 -8.19 -6.59
CA VAL A 93 15.50 -8.01 -7.03
C VAL A 93 14.60 -7.64 -5.87
N GLU A 94 14.79 -8.24 -4.70
CA GLU A 94 14.02 -7.93 -3.48
C GLU A 94 14.20 -6.48 -3.03
N ASP A 95 15.43 -5.95 -3.07
CA ASP A 95 15.71 -4.57 -2.69
C ASP A 95 15.13 -3.59 -3.70
N ARG A 96 15.23 -3.90 -4.99
CA ARG A 96 14.56 -3.13 -6.05
C ARG A 96 13.06 -3.06 -5.85
N ALA A 97 12.43 -4.19 -5.51
CA ALA A 97 11.00 -4.27 -5.25
C ALA A 97 10.59 -3.43 -4.03
N ARG A 98 11.39 -3.45 -2.95
CA ARG A 98 11.16 -2.60 -1.76
C ARG A 98 11.25 -1.11 -2.09
N ILE A 99 12.25 -0.71 -2.90
CA ILE A 99 12.36 0.69 -3.33
C ILE A 99 11.15 1.09 -4.16
N LYS A 100 10.70 0.24 -5.09
CA LYS A 100 9.54 0.51 -5.96
C LYS A 100 8.21 0.56 -5.22
N ALA A 101 8.11 -0.07 -4.04
CA ALA A 101 6.94 0.02 -3.19
C ALA A 101 6.77 1.39 -2.51
N ARG A 102 7.84 2.23 -2.47
CA ARG A 102 7.77 3.59 -1.93
C ARG A 102 6.91 4.49 -2.82
N GLN A 103 6.31 5.53 -2.25
CA GLN A 103 5.55 6.54 -2.98
C GLN A 103 6.46 7.54 -3.70
N GLY A 104 7.72 7.61 -3.29
CA GLY A 104 8.77 8.32 -4.01
C GLY A 104 8.82 9.81 -3.74
N VAL A 105 9.12 10.57 -4.79
CA VAL A 105 9.37 12.01 -4.74
C VAL A 105 8.24 12.81 -5.38
N ARG A 106 8.14 14.07 -5.02
CA ARG A 106 7.14 15.02 -5.50
C ARG A 106 7.19 15.19 -7.04
N TYR A 107 6.03 15.23 -7.68
CA TYR A 107 5.91 15.65 -9.09
C TYR A 107 6.27 17.12 -9.27
N HIS A 108 6.76 17.47 -10.46
CA HIS A 108 7.10 18.86 -10.83
C HIS A 108 5.91 19.83 -10.78
N THR A 109 4.69 19.33 -10.98
CA THR A 109 3.45 20.11 -10.95
C THR A 109 2.97 20.43 -9.54
N LEU A 110 3.48 19.76 -8.51
CA LEU A 110 3.14 20.04 -7.12
C LEU A 110 4.14 21.05 -6.53
N ALA A 111 3.67 22.15 -5.93
CA ALA A 111 4.53 23.19 -5.39
C ALA A 111 5.34 22.74 -4.15
N GLY A 112 4.73 21.90 -3.29
CA GLY A 112 5.40 21.40 -2.09
C GLY A 112 4.86 20.08 -1.60
N MET A 113 5.75 19.27 -1.02
CA MET A 113 5.45 18.06 -0.25
C MET A 113 6.32 18.09 1.00
N MET A 114 5.77 17.69 2.11
CA MET A 114 6.47 17.56 3.39
C MET A 114 5.92 16.33 4.12
N VAL A 115 6.78 15.63 4.83
CA VAL A 115 6.37 14.68 5.88
C VAL A 115 6.64 15.37 7.19
N GLY A 116 5.62 15.54 8.02
CA GLY A 116 5.72 16.33 9.24
C GLY A 116 4.81 15.79 10.35
N ASP A 117 5.06 16.28 11.56
CA ASP A 117 4.21 15.98 12.69
C ASP A 117 2.80 16.53 12.47
N PRO A 118 1.74 15.72 12.63
CA PRO A 118 0.37 16.14 12.31
C PRO A 118 -0.18 17.26 13.22
N GLU A 119 0.41 17.50 14.39
CA GLU A 119 -0.04 18.53 15.32
C GLU A 119 0.77 19.82 15.19
N THR A 120 2.09 19.71 15.20
CA THR A 120 3.00 20.87 15.15
C THR A 120 3.28 21.35 13.74
N MET A 121 3.09 20.47 12.73
CA MET A 121 3.44 20.68 11.33
C MET A 121 4.95 20.94 11.11
N GLU A 122 5.78 20.55 12.05
CA GLU A 122 7.23 20.55 11.86
C GLU A 122 7.66 19.34 11.04
N ALA A 123 8.61 19.55 10.11
CA ALA A 123 9.09 18.47 9.27
C ALA A 123 9.81 17.40 10.11
N VAL A 124 9.52 16.13 9.86
CA VAL A 124 10.24 15.02 10.48
C VAL A 124 11.65 14.86 9.88
N PRO A 125 12.61 14.27 10.63
CA PRO A 125 13.91 13.91 10.07
C PRO A 125 13.78 12.97 8.87
N LYS A 126 14.74 13.08 7.94
CA LYS A 126 14.84 12.15 6.80
C LYS A 126 15.64 10.91 7.16
N ASP A 127 15.19 10.19 8.18
CA ASP A 127 15.85 9.01 8.75
C ASP A 127 15.23 7.67 8.33
N GLY A 128 14.13 7.72 7.57
CA GLY A 128 13.39 6.53 7.12
C GLY A 128 12.65 5.80 8.24
N THR A 129 12.56 6.39 9.45
CA THR A 129 11.98 5.75 10.63
C THR A 129 10.96 6.62 11.36
N THR A 130 11.21 7.93 11.46
CA THR A 130 10.30 8.86 12.13
C THR A 130 9.04 9.04 11.28
N ILE A 131 7.90 8.67 11.86
CA ILE A 131 6.59 8.75 11.19
C ILE A 131 6.04 10.18 11.29
N GLY A 132 5.52 10.69 10.18
CA GLY A 132 4.77 11.93 10.10
C GLY A 132 3.65 11.82 9.07
N GLU A 133 2.79 12.83 8.98
CA GLU A 133 1.75 12.94 7.96
C GLU A 133 2.32 13.55 6.68
N ILE A 134 1.86 13.08 5.51
CA ILE A 134 2.18 13.73 4.24
C ILE A 134 1.32 15.00 4.09
N PHE A 135 1.99 16.13 3.95
CA PHE A 135 1.37 17.41 3.64
C PHE A 135 1.67 17.81 2.20
N LEU A 136 0.64 18.29 1.50
CA LEU A 136 0.73 18.65 0.09
C LEU A 136 0.32 20.11 -0.13
N ARG A 137 0.97 20.76 -1.10
CA ARG A 137 0.68 22.14 -1.47
C ARG A 137 0.90 22.35 -2.97
N GLY A 138 -0.06 22.98 -3.64
CA GLY A 138 0.07 23.30 -5.07
C GLY A 138 -1.26 23.55 -5.77
N ASN A 139 -1.17 23.91 -7.04
CA ASN A 139 -2.34 24.24 -7.86
C ASN A 139 -3.21 23.01 -8.22
N THR A 140 -2.68 21.82 -8.06
CA THR A 140 -3.41 20.55 -8.27
C THR A 140 -4.25 20.16 -7.06
N VAL A 141 -4.01 20.79 -5.89
CA VAL A 141 -4.77 20.52 -4.68
C VAL A 141 -6.16 21.16 -4.80
N MET A 142 -7.20 20.43 -4.39
CA MET A 142 -8.59 20.89 -4.42
C MET A 142 -8.79 22.21 -3.67
N LYS A 143 -9.85 22.92 -3.97
CA LYS A 143 -10.29 24.12 -3.20
C LYS A 143 -10.93 23.76 -1.86
N GLY A 144 -11.48 22.57 -1.75
CA GLY A 144 -12.17 22.10 -0.56
C GLY A 144 -13.26 21.05 -0.86
N TYR A 145 -13.86 20.53 0.18
CA TYR A 145 -14.98 19.59 0.10
C TYR A 145 -16.30 20.32 -0.15
N LEU A 146 -17.08 19.80 -1.11
CA LEU A 146 -18.34 20.40 -1.53
C LEU A 146 -19.33 20.51 -0.35
N LYS A 147 -19.79 21.75 -0.08
CA LYS A 147 -20.74 22.06 1.00
C LYS A 147 -20.31 21.57 2.39
N ASN A 148 -19.02 21.39 2.62
CA ASN A 148 -18.47 20.97 3.91
C ASN A 148 -17.29 21.88 4.32
N PRO A 149 -17.59 23.12 4.79
CA PRO A 149 -16.56 24.07 5.16
C PRO A 149 -15.72 23.59 6.35
N LYS A 150 -16.34 22.90 7.32
CA LYS A 150 -15.64 22.38 8.50
C LYS A 150 -14.55 21.38 8.12
N ALA A 151 -14.89 20.36 7.32
CA ALA A 151 -13.88 19.38 6.85
C ALA A 151 -12.83 20.05 5.95
N THR A 152 -13.20 21.09 5.21
CA THR A 152 -12.24 21.86 4.40
C THR A 152 -11.23 22.60 5.27
N GLU A 153 -11.70 23.29 6.32
CA GLU A 153 -10.84 24.02 7.26
C GLU A 153 -9.86 23.05 7.98
N GLU A 154 -10.37 21.92 8.44
CA GLU A 154 -9.55 20.87 9.05
C GLU A 154 -8.47 20.34 8.08
N ALA A 155 -8.86 20.05 6.83
CA ALA A 155 -7.97 19.51 5.81
C ALA A 155 -6.89 20.51 5.31
N PHE A 156 -7.09 21.82 5.52
CA PHE A 156 -6.15 22.86 5.08
C PHE A 156 -5.50 23.65 6.24
N ARG A 157 -5.52 23.07 7.44
CA ARG A 157 -4.89 23.68 8.60
C ARG A 157 -3.42 24.03 8.32
N GLY A 158 -2.98 25.20 8.76
CA GLY A 158 -1.61 25.66 8.55
C GLY A 158 -1.22 25.95 7.08
N GLY A 159 -2.20 25.99 6.14
CA GLY A 159 -1.96 26.32 4.73
C GLY A 159 -1.41 25.15 3.90
N TRP A 160 -1.45 23.94 4.41
CA TRP A 160 -1.13 22.70 3.72
C TRP A 160 -2.35 21.79 3.67
N PHE A 161 -2.47 20.98 2.63
CA PHE A 161 -3.45 19.93 2.58
C PHE A 161 -2.95 18.72 3.37
N HIS A 162 -3.72 18.33 4.39
CA HIS A 162 -3.53 17.16 5.23
C HIS A 162 -4.09 15.93 4.53
N THR A 163 -3.23 14.98 4.16
CA THR A 163 -3.68 13.79 3.41
C THR A 163 -4.30 12.73 4.31
N GLY A 164 -3.98 12.73 5.59
CA GLY A 164 -4.29 11.65 6.53
C GLY A 164 -3.47 10.38 6.29
N ASP A 165 -2.49 10.41 5.39
CA ASP A 165 -1.58 9.29 5.12
C ASP A 165 -0.26 9.50 5.88
N LEU A 166 0.11 8.55 6.73
CA LEU A 166 1.34 8.56 7.51
C LEU A 166 2.48 7.94 6.73
N ALA A 167 3.63 8.59 6.77
CA ALA A 167 4.81 8.19 6.02
C ALA A 167 6.09 8.40 6.83
N VAL A 168 7.16 7.77 6.39
CA VAL A 168 8.52 8.13 6.76
C VAL A 168 9.19 8.85 5.58
N TRP A 169 10.22 9.66 5.88
CA TRP A 169 10.99 10.35 4.87
C TRP A 169 12.42 9.82 4.85
N HIS A 170 12.83 9.25 3.72
CA HIS A 170 14.18 8.71 3.57
C HIS A 170 15.20 9.81 3.25
N GLU A 171 16.49 9.55 3.53
CA GLU A 171 17.60 10.47 3.25
C GLU A 171 17.66 10.89 1.79
N ASP A 172 17.31 9.98 0.87
CA ASP A 172 17.28 10.22 -0.58
C ASP A 172 16.09 11.08 -1.04
N GLY A 173 15.24 11.52 -0.11
CA GLY A 173 14.08 12.36 -0.35
C GLY A 173 12.80 11.63 -0.73
N TYR A 174 12.81 10.29 -0.73
CA TYR A 174 11.63 9.47 -1.03
C TYR A 174 10.74 9.33 0.20
N ALA A 175 9.45 9.56 0.02
CA ALA A 175 8.45 9.23 1.03
C ALA A 175 8.01 7.77 0.89
N GLU A 176 7.76 7.12 2.01
CA GLU A 176 7.20 5.77 2.08
C GLU A 176 6.03 5.77 3.05
N ILE A 177 4.82 5.54 2.53
CA ILE A 177 3.59 5.46 3.35
C ILE A 177 3.66 4.21 4.21
N LYS A 178 3.44 4.42 5.50
CA LYS A 178 3.40 3.36 6.50
C LYS A 178 1.98 2.97 6.87
N ASP A 179 1.05 3.92 6.87
CA ASP A 179 -0.38 3.66 7.08
C ASP A 179 -1.23 4.91 6.84
N ARG A 180 -2.53 4.79 7.08
CA ARG A 180 -3.41 5.94 7.28
C ARG A 180 -3.52 6.28 8.76
N LEU A 181 -3.62 7.55 9.07
CA LEU A 181 -3.76 8.04 10.44
C LEU A 181 -4.91 7.32 11.19
N LYS A 182 -6.01 7.05 10.50
CA LYS A 182 -7.19 6.36 11.05
C LYS A 182 -7.09 4.82 11.06
N ASP A 183 -6.08 4.25 10.43
CA ASP A 183 -5.90 2.80 10.32
C ASP A 183 -4.75 2.29 11.22
N ILE A 184 -3.90 3.19 11.73
CA ILE A 184 -2.89 2.87 12.75
C ILE A 184 -3.58 2.20 13.95
N ILE A 185 -2.99 1.12 14.43
CA ILE A 185 -3.43 0.39 15.61
C ILE A 185 -2.60 0.85 16.79
N ILE A 186 -3.25 1.33 17.88
CA ILE A 186 -2.56 1.79 19.08
C ILE A 186 -2.66 0.71 20.15
N SER A 187 -1.61 -0.11 20.26
CA SER A 187 -1.56 -1.25 21.18
C SER A 187 -0.60 -0.99 22.34
N GLY A 188 -1.15 -0.79 23.53
CA GLY A 188 -0.33 -0.53 24.73
C GLY A 188 0.52 0.74 24.64
N GLY A 189 0.10 1.73 23.84
CA GLY A 189 0.82 2.97 23.57
C GLY A 189 1.80 2.91 22.40
N GLU A 190 1.96 1.75 21.75
CA GLU A 190 2.80 1.57 20.58
C GLU A 190 1.97 1.65 19.31
N ASN A 191 2.48 2.36 18.31
CA ASN A 191 1.86 2.46 16.98
C ASN A 191 2.23 1.26 16.11
N ILE A 192 1.22 0.57 15.59
CA ILE A 192 1.38 -0.57 14.69
C ILE A 192 0.84 -0.19 13.32
N SER A 193 1.70 -0.22 12.30
CA SER A 193 1.28 -0.09 10.91
C SER A 193 0.55 -1.35 10.46
N THR A 194 -0.66 -1.19 9.96
CA THR A 194 -1.42 -2.29 9.37
C THR A 194 -0.75 -2.80 8.09
N ILE A 195 -0.15 -1.90 7.31
CA ILE A 195 0.57 -2.23 6.07
C ILE A 195 1.80 -3.11 6.38
N GLU A 196 2.55 -2.83 7.45
CA GLU A 196 3.70 -3.65 7.84
C GLU A 196 3.30 -5.10 8.16
N VAL A 197 2.17 -5.26 8.85
CA VAL A 197 1.65 -6.60 9.18
C VAL A 197 1.10 -7.29 7.92
N GLU A 198 0.39 -6.57 7.07
CA GLU A 198 -0.12 -7.06 5.79
C GLU A 198 1.00 -7.54 4.87
N ASP A 199 2.12 -6.81 4.78
CA ASP A 199 3.30 -7.20 4.00
C ASP A 199 3.88 -8.55 4.43
N ILE A 200 3.86 -8.83 5.74
CA ILE A 200 4.30 -10.13 6.25
C ILE A 200 3.28 -11.22 5.89
N LEU A 201 1.99 -10.95 6.02
CA LEU A 201 0.93 -11.90 5.65
C LEU A 201 0.98 -12.26 4.16
N TYR A 202 1.21 -11.30 3.27
CA TYR A 202 1.35 -11.55 1.83
C TYR A 202 2.57 -12.42 1.46
N ARG A 203 3.54 -12.58 2.36
CA ARG A 203 4.68 -13.51 2.17
C ARG A 203 4.35 -14.95 2.53
N HIS A 204 3.21 -15.19 3.19
CA HIS A 204 2.78 -16.56 3.50
C HIS A 204 2.39 -17.28 2.20
N PRO A 205 2.86 -18.52 1.97
CA PRO A 205 2.64 -19.23 0.69
C PRO A 205 1.17 -19.41 0.34
N ASP A 206 0.32 -19.60 1.34
CA ASP A 206 -1.09 -19.95 1.17
C ASP A 206 -2.05 -18.76 1.25
N ILE A 207 -1.58 -17.56 1.59
CA ILE A 207 -2.43 -16.35 1.63
C ILE A 207 -2.50 -15.73 0.23
N LEU A 208 -3.73 -15.51 -0.23
CA LEU A 208 -4.04 -14.77 -1.46
C LEU A 208 -4.16 -13.28 -1.18
N GLU A 209 -4.92 -12.92 -0.15
CA GLU A 209 -5.19 -11.53 0.24
C GLU A 209 -5.23 -11.40 1.76
N ALA A 210 -4.80 -10.25 2.26
CA ALA A 210 -4.82 -9.93 3.67
C ALA A 210 -5.20 -8.47 3.90
N ALA A 211 -5.92 -8.22 4.99
CA ALA A 211 -6.17 -6.88 5.52
C ALA A 211 -6.12 -6.91 7.04
N VAL A 212 -5.47 -5.93 7.63
CA VAL A 212 -5.31 -5.82 9.08
C VAL A 212 -6.03 -4.58 9.58
N VAL A 213 -6.77 -4.74 10.66
CA VAL A 213 -7.49 -3.64 11.32
C VAL A 213 -7.34 -3.71 12.83
N ALA A 214 -7.61 -2.59 13.51
CA ALA A 214 -7.68 -2.55 14.96
C ALA A 214 -8.89 -3.35 15.45
N ARG A 215 -8.65 -4.20 16.46
CA ARG A 215 -9.69 -4.84 17.29
C ARG A 215 -9.57 -4.32 18.71
N PRO A 216 -10.67 -3.92 19.36
CA PRO A 216 -10.66 -3.54 20.78
C PRO A 216 -10.10 -4.67 21.67
N ASP A 217 -9.27 -4.29 22.65
CA ASP A 217 -8.67 -5.22 23.62
C ASP A 217 -8.66 -4.55 25.01
N GLU A 218 -9.21 -5.22 26.01
CA GLU A 218 -9.34 -4.67 27.36
C GLU A 218 -8.01 -4.31 28.03
N LYS A 219 -6.93 -5.03 27.69
CA LYS A 219 -5.61 -4.85 28.27
C LYS A 219 -4.75 -3.83 27.51
N TRP A 220 -4.82 -3.87 26.18
CA TRP A 220 -3.90 -3.14 25.31
C TRP A 220 -4.55 -1.96 24.59
N GLY A 221 -5.87 -1.74 24.82
CA GLY A 221 -6.69 -0.79 24.07
C GLY A 221 -7.09 -1.34 22.74
N GLU A 222 -6.12 -1.59 21.87
CA GLU A 222 -6.31 -2.22 20.57
C GLU A 222 -5.28 -3.32 20.32
N THR A 223 -5.63 -4.27 19.45
CA THR A 223 -4.71 -5.30 18.95
C THR A 223 -4.92 -5.54 17.46
N PRO A 224 -3.89 -5.97 16.71
CA PRO A 224 -4.06 -6.32 15.30
C PRO A 224 -4.98 -7.54 15.13
N CYS A 225 -5.99 -7.37 14.27
CA CYS A 225 -6.88 -8.42 13.77
C CYS A 225 -6.67 -8.54 12.26
N ALA A 226 -6.27 -9.71 11.80
CA ALA A 226 -6.01 -9.97 10.39
C ALA A 226 -7.17 -10.75 9.76
N PHE A 227 -7.73 -10.21 8.70
CA PHE A 227 -8.66 -10.89 7.80
C PHE A 227 -7.88 -11.41 6.61
N VAL A 228 -7.99 -12.69 6.31
CA VAL A 228 -7.21 -13.35 5.27
C VAL A 228 -8.08 -14.20 4.35
N THR A 229 -7.79 -14.14 3.05
CA THR A 229 -8.32 -15.05 2.05
C THR A 229 -7.21 -16.00 1.64
N LEU A 230 -7.45 -17.31 1.71
CA LEU A 230 -6.50 -18.32 1.27
C LEU A 230 -6.54 -18.51 -0.25
N LYS A 231 -5.45 -18.99 -0.82
CA LYS A 231 -5.38 -19.40 -2.22
C LYS A 231 -6.27 -20.65 -2.43
N PRO A 232 -6.82 -20.83 -3.65
CA PRO A 232 -7.65 -22.00 -3.95
C PRO A 232 -6.95 -23.35 -3.76
N GLU A 233 -5.62 -23.36 -3.97
CA GLU A 233 -4.76 -24.53 -3.81
C GLU A 233 -4.18 -24.70 -2.40
N ALA A 234 -4.50 -23.81 -1.46
CA ALA A 234 -4.01 -23.88 -0.09
C ALA A 234 -4.50 -25.17 0.60
N GLY A 235 -3.60 -25.76 1.38
CA GLY A 235 -3.95 -26.88 2.26
C GLY A 235 -4.79 -26.44 3.48
N GLU A 236 -4.82 -27.29 4.49
CA GLU A 236 -5.37 -26.89 5.79
C GLU A 236 -4.40 -25.92 6.47
N VAL A 237 -4.83 -24.67 6.66
CA VAL A 237 -4.08 -23.62 7.34
C VAL A 237 -4.87 -23.15 8.54
N SER A 238 -4.30 -23.26 9.73
CA SER A 238 -4.94 -22.79 10.97
C SER A 238 -4.55 -21.34 11.30
N GLU A 239 -5.32 -20.71 12.21
CA GLU A 239 -4.99 -19.41 12.77
C GLU A 239 -3.59 -19.43 13.44
N ASP A 240 -3.29 -20.50 14.18
CA ASP A 240 -2.03 -20.66 14.88
C ASP A 240 -0.84 -20.74 13.93
N ASP A 241 -0.99 -21.34 12.74
CA ASP A 241 0.06 -21.40 11.73
C ASP A 241 0.41 -19.98 11.20
N ILE A 242 -0.61 -19.18 10.91
CA ILE A 242 -0.44 -17.80 10.47
C ILE A 242 0.16 -16.94 11.59
N ILE A 243 -0.31 -17.08 12.82
CA ILE A 243 0.24 -16.36 13.98
C ILE A 243 1.71 -16.73 14.20
N ALA A 244 2.05 -18.02 14.10
CA ALA A 244 3.43 -18.51 14.23
C ALA A 244 4.31 -17.92 13.13
N PHE A 245 3.85 -17.92 11.88
CA PHE A 245 4.55 -17.30 10.75
C PHE A 245 4.83 -15.81 10.97
N CYS A 246 3.84 -15.06 11.48
CA CYS A 246 4.01 -13.65 11.82
C CYS A 246 4.98 -13.44 12.98
N ARG A 247 4.93 -14.31 14.00
CA ARG A 247 5.78 -14.21 15.21
C ARG A 247 7.28 -14.34 14.93
N GLU A 248 7.65 -15.09 13.91
CA GLU A 248 9.04 -15.21 13.47
C GLU A 248 9.57 -13.96 12.75
N ARG A 249 8.68 -13.07 12.28
CA ARG A 249 9.00 -11.98 11.35
C ARG A 249 8.65 -10.58 11.84
N LEU A 250 7.83 -10.50 12.89
CA LEU A 250 7.36 -9.25 13.49
C LEU A 250 7.77 -9.15 14.96
N ALA A 251 7.89 -7.93 15.45
CA ALA A 251 7.97 -7.68 16.90
C ALA A 251 6.70 -8.22 17.60
N LYS A 252 6.83 -8.74 18.81
CA LYS A 252 5.74 -9.45 19.52
C LYS A 252 4.42 -8.66 19.61
N PHE A 253 4.50 -7.33 19.79
CA PHE A 253 3.32 -6.47 19.93
C PHE A 253 2.62 -6.23 18.60
N LYS A 254 3.30 -6.43 17.45
CA LYS A 254 2.75 -6.28 16.11
C LYS A 254 2.06 -7.55 15.58
N VAL A 255 2.29 -8.69 16.23
CA VAL A 255 1.72 -9.96 15.80
C VAL A 255 0.20 -9.95 15.96
N PRO A 256 -0.58 -10.28 14.92
CA PRO A 256 -2.03 -10.40 15.04
C PRO A 256 -2.42 -11.37 16.14
N LYS A 257 -3.38 -10.98 16.98
CA LYS A 257 -3.95 -11.85 18.02
C LYS A 257 -5.18 -12.61 17.55
N THR A 258 -5.74 -12.17 16.43
CA THR A 258 -6.95 -12.77 15.84
C THR A 258 -6.73 -12.87 14.34
N ILE A 259 -6.99 -14.05 13.79
CA ILE A 259 -7.04 -14.30 12.36
C ILE A 259 -8.46 -14.68 11.99
N VAL A 260 -9.00 -14.06 10.96
CA VAL A 260 -10.34 -14.36 10.43
C VAL A 260 -10.21 -14.79 8.98
N PHE A 261 -10.61 -15.99 8.67
CA PHE A 261 -10.67 -16.48 7.29
C PHE A 261 -11.96 -15.99 6.63
N SER A 262 -11.85 -15.11 5.64
CA SER A 262 -13.00 -14.56 4.93
C SER A 262 -12.63 -14.03 3.54
N GLU A 263 -13.63 -13.83 2.70
CA GLU A 263 -13.49 -12.94 1.55
C GLU A 263 -13.41 -11.48 2.02
N LEU A 264 -12.55 -10.69 1.38
CA LEU A 264 -12.36 -9.29 1.76
C LEU A 264 -13.34 -8.39 0.98
N PRO A 265 -14.11 -7.52 1.68
CA PRO A 265 -15.00 -6.56 1.02
C PRO A 265 -14.20 -5.54 0.21
N LYS A 266 -14.60 -5.33 -1.05
CA LYS A 266 -13.90 -4.44 -1.98
C LYS A 266 -14.83 -3.40 -2.59
N THR A 267 -14.26 -2.28 -2.96
CA THR A 267 -14.92 -1.31 -3.85
C THR A 267 -14.98 -1.86 -5.28
N SER A 268 -15.75 -1.20 -6.16
CA SER A 268 -15.78 -1.52 -7.60
C SER A 268 -14.40 -1.40 -8.28
N THR A 269 -13.47 -0.67 -7.67
CA THR A 269 -12.08 -0.52 -8.15
C THR A 269 -11.11 -1.52 -7.52
N GLY A 270 -11.60 -2.48 -6.72
CA GLY A 270 -10.80 -3.54 -6.08
C GLY A 270 -10.08 -3.12 -4.80
N LYS A 271 -10.36 -1.91 -4.24
CA LYS A 271 -9.76 -1.48 -2.97
C LYS A 271 -10.50 -2.12 -1.79
N ILE A 272 -9.75 -2.72 -0.87
CA ILE A 272 -10.31 -3.33 0.35
C ILE A 272 -10.95 -2.25 1.23
N GLN A 273 -12.16 -2.53 1.70
CA GLN A 273 -12.97 -1.63 2.53
C GLN A 273 -12.70 -1.90 4.02
N LYS A 274 -11.53 -1.47 4.52
CA LYS A 274 -11.13 -1.68 5.93
C LYS A 274 -12.16 -1.17 6.95
N PHE A 275 -12.99 -0.18 6.60
CA PHE A 275 -14.03 0.30 7.51
C PHE A 275 -15.07 -0.78 7.83
N VAL A 276 -15.42 -1.64 6.87
CA VAL A 276 -16.31 -2.80 7.09
C VAL A 276 -15.64 -3.79 8.03
N LEU A 277 -14.39 -4.15 7.73
CA LEU A 277 -13.61 -5.08 8.55
C LEU A 277 -13.39 -4.59 9.99
N ARG A 278 -13.25 -3.27 10.19
CA ARG A 278 -13.18 -2.68 11.54
C ARG A 278 -14.49 -2.86 12.32
N ASP A 279 -15.62 -2.74 11.65
CA ASP A 279 -16.93 -2.95 12.31
C ASP A 279 -17.14 -4.44 12.62
N ASP A 280 -16.69 -5.34 11.75
CA ASP A 280 -16.71 -6.78 12.00
C ASP A 280 -15.79 -7.15 13.18
N ALA A 281 -14.57 -6.60 13.23
CA ALA A 281 -13.60 -6.87 14.29
C ALA A 281 -14.07 -6.44 15.69
N LYS A 282 -14.97 -5.46 15.80
CA LYS A 282 -15.57 -5.04 17.08
C LYS A 282 -16.53 -6.07 17.65
N ASN A 283 -17.07 -6.96 16.81
CA ASN A 283 -18.07 -7.94 17.18
C ASN A 283 -17.47 -9.33 17.43
N LEU A 284 -16.15 -9.48 17.31
CA LEU A 284 -15.39 -10.68 17.63
C LEU A 284 -14.98 -10.65 19.13
#